data_f00ff6dc60f3e9d412cd3749b786207c
#
_entry.id   f00ff6dc60f3e9d412cd3749b786207c
#
_cell.length_a   1.000
_cell.length_b   1.000
_cell.length_c   1.000
_cell.angle_alpha   90.00
_cell.angle_beta   90.00
_cell.angle_gamma   90.00
#
_symmetry.space_group_name_H-M   'P 1'
#
loop_
_entity.id
_entity.type
_entity.pdbx_description
1 polymer ?
#
loop_
_entity_poly.entity_id
_entity_poly.type
_entity_poly.pdbx_seq_one_letter_code
_entity_poly.pdbx_strand_id
1 'polypeptide(L)'
;MEFVKNPSLKGKTFSNPVVTNALTHGIRICAELFAGPSDTLVCPDLFWDNYELIFKEAVGCKVELFNTFKKGAFDVDAMKKALLAPGKKKILILNFPNNPTGYTATLADAKKIVSAVKAVAAKGKKIVVLCDDAYFGLVYEKGVHGESLFAEFSDLHRNVLAVKLDGTTKEDYVWGLRVGFISFAFKGATADQLKALEAKAAGDVRSGISNVTSIGQHLAIRAFEDPGYAAQKREKFSVLKTRYNQIRVILKAHPEYRKHFEPMPFNSGYFMCVKPIGVDAEKVRRHLVEKYSVGTIVLSGLIRLAFSTVPMEKLDKLFASVDAAIADLTTKNHK
;
A
#
# COMPACT_ATOMS: atom_id res chain seq x y z
N MET A 1 15.31 -5.45 -14.59
CA MET A 1 14.05 -4.69 -14.43
C MET A 1 14.08 -3.77 -13.21
N GLU A 2 14.52 -4.24 -12.05
CA GLU A 2 14.46 -3.47 -10.79
C GLU A 2 15.19 -2.12 -10.88
N PHE A 3 16.41 -2.07 -11.42
CA PHE A 3 17.14 -0.81 -11.61
C PHE A 3 16.55 0.16 -12.64
N VAL A 4 15.66 -0.32 -13.50
CA VAL A 4 14.90 0.55 -14.43
C VAL A 4 13.75 1.22 -13.70
N LYS A 5 13.09 0.48 -12.80
CA LYS A 5 11.95 0.96 -12.01
C LYS A 5 12.38 1.81 -10.80
N ASN A 6 13.52 1.47 -10.22
CA ASN A 6 14.10 2.10 -9.04
C ASN A 6 15.58 2.49 -9.31
N PRO A 7 15.83 3.51 -10.14
CA PRO A 7 17.20 3.92 -10.49
C PRO A 7 18.04 4.33 -9.27
N SER A 8 17.42 4.79 -8.18
CA SER A 8 18.08 5.10 -6.91
C SER A 8 18.71 3.88 -6.20
N LEU A 9 18.40 2.65 -6.63
CA LEU A 9 19.09 1.43 -6.16
C LEU A 9 20.45 1.20 -6.79
N LYS A 10 20.80 1.92 -7.86
CA LYS A 10 22.09 1.75 -8.53
C LYS A 10 23.22 2.05 -7.57
N GLY A 11 24.16 1.10 -7.44
CA GLY A 11 25.31 1.21 -6.53
C GLY A 11 25.00 0.87 -5.06
N LYS A 12 23.78 0.49 -4.72
CA LYS A 12 23.40 0.06 -3.37
C LYS A 12 23.47 -1.47 -3.23
N THR A 13 23.72 -1.93 -2.01
CA THR A 13 23.80 -3.35 -1.67
C THR A 13 22.49 -3.84 -1.09
N PHE A 14 21.91 -4.88 -1.67
CA PHE A 14 20.69 -5.54 -1.19
C PHE A 14 20.73 -7.03 -1.58
N SER A 15 19.85 -7.83 -0.94
CA SER A 15 19.76 -9.27 -1.16
C SER A 15 19.23 -9.62 -2.54
N ASN A 16 19.47 -10.84 -3.00
CA ASN A 16 18.66 -11.41 -4.06
C ASN A 16 17.19 -11.52 -3.59
N PRO A 17 16.22 -11.44 -4.51
CA PRO A 17 14.84 -11.63 -4.15
C PRO A 17 14.56 -13.11 -3.85
N VAL A 18 13.84 -13.37 -2.75
CA VAL A 18 13.25 -14.68 -2.48
C VAL A 18 11.81 -14.66 -3.00
N VAL A 19 11.45 -15.66 -3.81
CA VAL A 19 10.10 -15.75 -4.38
C VAL A 19 9.10 -16.17 -3.30
N THR A 20 7.95 -15.50 -3.26
CA THR A 20 6.86 -15.77 -2.32
C THR A 20 5.54 -16.02 -3.06
N ASN A 21 4.56 -16.60 -2.38
CA ASN A 21 3.22 -16.79 -2.92
C ASN A 21 2.43 -15.48 -2.86
N ALA A 22 2.82 -14.52 -3.70
CA ALA A 22 2.43 -13.11 -3.72
C ALA A 22 2.85 -12.34 -2.45
N LEU A 23 2.50 -11.05 -2.40
CA LEU A 23 2.92 -10.14 -1.33
C LEU A 23 2.38 -10.53 0.05
N THR A 24 1.15 -11.04 0.12
CA THR A 24 0.54 -11.49 1.38
C THR A 24 1.44 -12.51 2.10
N HIS A 25 2.00 -13.47 1.35
CA HIS A 25 2.93 -14.44 1.90
C HIS A 25 4.26 -13.78 2.32
N GLY A 26 4.80 -12.86 1.51
CA GLY A 26 5.99 -12.10 1.89
C GLY A 26 5.81 -11.28 3.17
N ILE A 27 4.63 -10.66 3.35
CA ILE A 27 4.28 -9.94 4.58
C ILE A 27 4.17 -10.91 5.77
N ARG A 28 3.60 -12.10 5.55
CA ARG A 28 3.52 -13.15 6.57
C ARG A 28 4.91 -13.61 7.01
N ILE A 29 5.82 -13.88 6.08
CA ILE A 29 7.23 -14.18 6.35
C ILE A 29 7.89 -13.07 7.18
N CYS A 30 7.64 -11.80 6.86
CA CYS A 30 8.16 -10.68 7.65
C CYS A 30 7.64 -10.70 9.09
N ALA A 31 6.37 -11.05 9.31
CA ALA A 31 5.81 -11.16 10.64
C ALA A 31 6.48 -12.30 11.43
N GLU A 32 6.67 -13.46 10.83
CA GLU A 32 7.31 -14.62 11.47
C GLU A 32 8.80 -14.39 11.76
N LEU A 33 9.53 -13.72 10.85
CA LEU A 33 10.94 -13.45 11.04
C LEU A 33 11.24 -12.28 12.00
N PHE A 34 10.37 -11.27 12.03
CA PHE A 34 10.72 -9.99 12.68
C PHE A 34 9.77 -9.57 13.78
N ALA A 35 8.61 -10.20 13.96
CA ALA A 35 7.62 -9.80 14.95
C ALA A 35 7.37 -10.86 16.00
N GLY A 36 6.90 -10.44 17.16
CA GLY A 36 6.46 -11.27 18.26
C GLY A 36 5.71 -10.44 19.31
N PRO A 37 5.25 -11.06 20.42
CA PRO A 37 4.42 -10.39 21.43
C PRO A 37 5.02 -9.15 22.08
N SER A 38 6.36 -9.03 22.10
CA SER A 38 7.07 -7.86 22.65
C SER A 38 7.28 -6.74 21.64
N ASP A 39 7.00 -6.98 20.37
CA ASP A 39 7.21 -6.03 19.30
C ASP A 39 5.95 -5.23 18.96
N THR A 40 6.11 -4.19 18.16
CA THR A 40 5.00 -3.33 17.72
C THR A 40 5.09 -3.07 16.24
N LEU A 41 4.02 -3.42 15.51
CA LEU A 41 3.78 -2.92 14.17
C LEU A 41 3.27 -1.48 14.28
N VAL A 42 3.95 -0.54 13.63
CA VAL A 42 3.50 0.85 13.47
C VAL A 42 2.91 0.97 12.06
N CYS A 43 1.63 1.34 11.99
CA CYS A 43 0.85 1.34 10.77
C CYS A 43 0.00 2.61 10.69
N PRO A 44 -0.21 3.24 9.50
CA PRO A 44 -1.24 4.27 9.36
C PRO A 44 -2.62 3.71 9.68
N ASP A 45 -3.56 4.54 10.16
CA ASP A 45 -4.93 4.13 10.49
C ASP A 45 -5.80 3.77 9.27
N LEU A 46 -5.36 4.20 8.07
CA LEU A 46 -5.94 3.79 6.79
C LEU A 46 -5.02 2.77 6.12
N PHE A 47 -5.27 1.51 6.40
CA PHE A 47 -4.43 0.38 6.00
C PHE A 47 -5.24 -0.80 5.47
N TRP A 48 -4.57 -1.80 4.95
CA TRP A 48 -5.17 -3.06 4.54
C TRP A 48 -5.37 -3.98 5.75
N ASP A 49 -6.62 -4.29 6.08
CA ASP A 49 -7.03 -5.02 7.30
C ASP A 49 -6.26 -6.32 7.56
N ASN A 50 -5.75 -6.96 6.50
CA ASN A 50 -4.97 -8.18 6.62
C ASN A 50 -3.68 -8.02 7.44
N TYR A 51 -3.18 -6.79 7.60
CA TYR A 51 -2.02 -6.57 8.47
C TYR A 51 -2.32 -6.92 9.93
N GLU A 52 -3.53 -6.65 10.42
CA GLU A 52 -3.93 -7.08 11.77
C GLU A 52 -3.97 -8.61 11.87
N LEU A 53 -4.58 -9.29 10.90
CA LEU A 53 -4.63 -10.75 10.87
C LEU A 53 -3.23 -11.36 10.89
N ILE A 54 -2.29 -10.78 10.13
CA ILE A 54 -0.92 -11.30 10.01
C ILE A 54 -0.09 -10.99 11.26
N PHE A 55 -0.08 -9.75 11.73
CA PHE A 55 0.82 -9.33 12.81
C PHE A 55 0.22 -9.51 14.19
N LYS A 56 -1.06 -9.16 14.38
CA LYS A 56 -1.72 -9.24 15.68
C LYS A 56 -2.22 -10.65 15.97
N GLU A 57 -3.10 -11.17 15.11
CA GLU A 57 -3.78 -12.43 15.41
C GLU A 57 -2.85 -13.64 15.23
N ALA A 58 -1.98 -13.63 14.21
CA ALA A 58 -1.16 -14.80 13.91
C ALA A 58 0.15 -14.89 14.70
N VAL A 59 0.79 -13.76 15.06
CA VAL A 59 2.08 -13.75 15.78
C VAL A 59 2.05 -12.97 17.11
N GLY A 60 0.90 -12.45 17.51
CA GLY A 60 0.71 -11.75 18.78
C GLY A 60 1.40 -10.39 18.88
N CYS A 61 1.83 -9.81 17.75
CA CYS A 61 2.49 -8.51 17.73
C CYS A 61 1.47 -7.40 18.03
N LYS A 62 1.88 -6.39 18.82
CA LYS A 62 1.05 -5.21 19.05
C LYS A 62 0.94 -4.37 17.78
N VAL A 63 -0.24 -3.79 17.54
CA VAL A 63 -0.47 -2.84 16.44
C VAL A 63 -0.70 -1.46 17.03
N GLU A 64 0.11 -0.50 16.63
CA GLU A 64 0.02 0.91 16.99
C GLU A 64 -0.30 1.72 15.75
N LEU A 65 -1.49 2.29 15.71
CA LEU A 65 -1.97 3.09 14.59
C LEU A 65 -1.61 4.56 14.78
N PHE A 66 -1.29 5.23 13.67
CA PHE A 66 -1.12 6.67 13.62
C PHE A 66 -1.99 7.27 12.52
N ASN A 67 -2.43 8.52 12.69
CA ASN A 67 -3.24 9.19 11.67
C ASN A 67 -2.51 9.24 10.34
N THR A 68 -3.14 8.74 9.28
CA THR A 68 -2.56 8.73 7.93
C THR A 68 -2.37 10.14 7.39
N PHE A 69 -3.35 11.01 7.61
CA PHE A 69 -3.35 12.37 7.04
C PHE A 69 -3.53 13.46 8.08
N LYS A 70 -2.84 14.58 7.83
CA LYS A 70 -3.01 15.85 8.54
C LYS A 70 -3.03 16.97 7.51
N LYS A 71 -4.13 17.73 7.45
CA LYS A 71 -4.32 18.84 6.49
C LYS A 71 -4.08 18.40 5.03
N GLY A 72 -4.53 17.21 4.65
CA GLY A 72 -4.42 16.68 3.29
C GLY A 72 -3.06 16.09 2.89
N ALA A 73 -2.05 16.10 3.77
CA ALA A 73 -0.74 15.49 3.56
C ALA A 73 -0.54 14.29 4.50
N PHE A 74 0.42 13.41 4.20
CA PHE A 74 0.79 12.29 5.08
C PHE A 74 1.31 12.81 6.43
N ASP A 75 0.80 12.28 7.54
CA ASP A 75 1.17 12.74 8.89
C ASP A 75 2.47 12.10 9.37
N VAL A 76 3.59 12.63 8.89
CA VAL A 76 4.93 12.18 9.26
C VAL A 76 5.22 12.40 10.75
N ASP A 77 4.64 13.43 11.39
CA ASP A 77 4.83 13.70 12.80
C ASP A 77 4.16 12.63 13.66
N ALA A 78 2.94 12.22 13.31
CA ALA A 78 2.24 11.13 13.98
C ALA A 78 3.00 9.80 13.81
N MET A 79 3.46 9.47 12.60
CA MET A 79 4.33 8.31 12.35
C MET A 79 5.59 8.34 13.23
N LYS A 80 6.30 9.47 13.27
CA LYS A 80 7.52 9.63 14.07
C LYS A 80 7.25 9.47 15.57
N LYS A 81 6.13 10.01 16.06
CA LYS A 81 5.69 9.85 17.47
C LYS A 81 5.45 8.37 17.80
N ALA A 82 4.75 7.62 16.96
CA ALA A 82 4.49 6.20 17.13
C ALA A 82 5.79 5.38 17.12
N LEU A 83 6.74 5.68 16.24
CA LEU A 83 8.06 5.04 16.21
C LEU A 83 8.90 5.32 17.47
N LEU A 84 8.74 6.48 18.10
CA LEU A 84 9.43 6.85 19.34
C LEU A 84 8.78 6.24 20.58
N ALA A 85 7.57 5.74 20.54
CA ALA A 85 6.88 5.09 21.64
C ALA A 85 7.73 3.96 22.29
N PRO A 86 7.45 3.54 23.53
CA PRO A 86 8.25 2.51 24.24
C PRO A 86 8.48 1.24 23.39
N GLY A 87 9.60 0.56 23.65
CA GLY A 87 10.08 -0.62 22.92
C GLY A 87 11.37 -0.33 22.15
N LYS A 88 12.29 -1.30 22.14
CA LYS A 88 13.60 -1.17 21.46
C LYS A 88 13.50 -1.37 19.94
N LYS A 89 12.58 -2.23 19.51
CA LYS A 89 12.35 -2.56 18.10
C LYS A 89 10.93 -2.15 17.67
N LYS A 90 10.80 -1.59 16.48
CA LYS A 90 9.54 -1.27 15.83
C LYS A 90 9.53 -1.82 14.41
N ILE A 91 8.38 -2.22 13.95
CA ILE A 91 8.15 -2.62 12.55
C ILE A 91 7.26 -1.54 11.94
N LEU A 92 7.75 -0.82 10.95
CA LEU A 92 6.98 0.19 10.22
C LEU A 92 6.54 -0.41 8.89
N ILE A 93 5.24 -0.40 8.60
CA ILE A 93 4.74 -0.76 7.28
C ILE A 93 4.26 0.47 6.52
N LEU A 94 4.74 0.60 5.28
CA LEU A 94 4.39 1.68 4.36
C LEU A 94 3.92 1.05 3.05
N ASN A 95 2.65 1.27 2.71
CA ASN A 95 2.05 0.79 1.48
C ASN A 95 1.79 1.98 0.55
N PHE A 96 2.57 2.08 -0.53
CA PHE A 96 2.44 3.13 -1.54
C PHE A 96 2.55 2.54 -2.96
N PRO A 97 1.54 2.76 -3.82
CA PRO A 97 0.21 3.35 -3.57
C PRO A 97 -0.58 2.63 -2.49
N ASN A 98 -1.25 3.39 -1.63
CA ASN A 98 -1.94 2.88 -0.46
C ASN A 98 -3.28 2.21 -0.81
N ASN A 99 -3.56 1.10 -0.19
CA ASN A 99 -4.90 0.54 -0.03
C ASN A 99 -5.35 0.81 1.42
N PRO A 100 -6.42 1.61 1.65
CA PRO A 100 -7.56 1.84 0.75
C PRO A 100 -7.56 3.18 -0.01
N THR A 101 -6.71 4.14 0.30
CA THR A 101 -6.90 5.53 -0.11
C THR A 101 -6.48 5.85 -1.55
N GLY A 102 -5.60 5.06 -2.15
CA GLY A 102 -5.00 5.41 -3.45
C GLY A 102 -3.98 6.56 -3.35
N TYR A 103 -3.40 6.77 -2.18
CA TYR A 103 -2.38 7.79 -1.96
C TYR A 103 -0.97 7.21 -2.07
N THR A 104 -0.08 7.95 -2.70
CA THR A 104 1.36 7.74 -2.67
C THR A 104 2.03 9.02 -2.16
N ALA A 105 3.07 8.87 -1.34
CA ALA A 105 3.81 9.97 -0.79
C ALA A 105 4.30 10.92 -1.90
N THR A 106 4.13 12.22 -1.70
CA THR A 106 4.77 13.21 -2.56
C THR A 106 6.30 13.15 -2.41
N LEU A 107 7.06 13.73 -3.34
CA LEU A 107 8.51 13.84 -3.20
C LEU A 107 8.92 14.52 -1.89
N ALA A 108 8.14 15.50 -1.43
CA ALA A 108 8.36 16.19 -0.17
C ALA A 108 8.06 15.29 1.04
N ASP A 109 6.95 14.53 1.00
CA ASP A 109 6.58 13.62 2.09
C ASP A 109 7.55 12.43 2.16
N ALA A 110 7.98 11.88 1.04
CA ALA A 110 9.00 10.83 0.99
C ALA A 110 10.29 11.27 1.70
N LYS A 111 10.80 12.46 1.39
CA LYS A 111 11.97 13.04 2.07
C LYS A 111 11.75 13.19 3.58
N LYS A 112 10.57 13.66 4.01
CA LYS A 112 10.24 13.80 5.44
C LYS A 112 10.14 12.43 6.12
N ILE A 113 9.50 11.44 5.50
CA ILE A 113 9.39 10.07 6.00
C ILE A 113 10.78 9.48 6.25
N VAL A 114 11.66 9.55 5.23
CA VAL A 114 13.04 9.04 5.32
C VAL A 114 13.82 9.76 6.43
N SER A 115 13.72 11.08 6.51
CA SER A 115 14.38 11.88 7.55
C SER A 115 13.86 11.53 8.96
N ALA A 116 12.56 11.30 9.12
CA ALA A 116 11.96 10.91 10.38
C ALA A 116 12.46 9.53 10.84
N VAL A 117 12.47 8.53 9.94
CA VAL A 117 12.99 7.18 10.23
C VAL A 117 14.47 7.25 10.63
N LYS A 118 15.28 8.01 9.89
CA LYS A 118 16.70 8.21 10.21
C LYS A 118 16.89 8.83 11.61
N ALA A 119 16.13 9.86 11.93
CA ALA A 119 16.21 10.54 13.22
C ALA A 119 15.79 9.62 14.38
N VAL A 120 14.81 8.76 14.19
CA VAL A 120 14.39 7.77 15.20
C VAL A 120 15.46 6.67 15.39
N ALA A 121 16.01 6.17 14.29
CA ALA A 121 17.08 5.17 14.31
C ALA A 121 18.36 5.70 14.97
N ALA A 122 18.69 7.00 14.79
CA ALA A 122 19.81 7.66 15.43
C ALA A 122 19.66 7.76 16.96
N LYS A 123 18.41 7.71 17.48
CA LYS A 123 18.12 7.61 18.92
C LYS A 123 18.24 6.19 19.49
N GLY A 124 18.78 5.24 18.71
CA GLY A 124 19.01 3.86 19.14
C GLY A 124 17.83 2.90 18.91
N LYS A 125 16.72 3.36 18.34
CA LYS A 125 15.60 2.47 17.97
C LYS A 125 16.01 1.59 16.78
N LYS A 126 15.74 0.28 16.86
CA LYS A 126 15.85 -0.65 15.73
C LYS A 126 14.53 -0.65 14.97
N ILE A 127 14.57 -0.41 13.67
CA ILE A 127 13.38 -0.29 12.83
C ILE A 127 13.49 -1.27 11.67
N VAL A 128 12.48 -2.13 11.53
CA VAL A 128 12.25 -2.90 10.30
C VAL A 128 11.24 -2.11 9.48
N VAL A 129 11.61 -1.65 8.30
CA VAL A 129 10.70 -0.91 7.40
C VAL A 129 10.24 -1.85 6.30
N LEU A 130 8.97 -2.15 6.27
CA LEU A 130 8.32 -2.95 5.24
C LEU A 130 7.76 -2.01 4.17
N CYS A 131 8.35 -2.03 2.98
CA CYS A 131 7.86 -1.32 1.81
C CYS A 131 6.92 -2.26 1.06
N ASP A 132 5.62 -2.11 1.28
CA ASP A 132 4.59 -2.86 0.58
C ASP A 132 4.27 -2.18 -0.75
N ASP A 133 4.92 -2.65 -1.80
CA ASP A 133 4.85 -2.14 -3.16
C ASP A 133 3.74 -2.82 -3.99
N ALA A 134 2.66 -3.29 -3.36
CA ALA A 134 1.58 -4.03 -4.02
C ALA A 134 1.02 -3.34 -5.27
N TYR A 135 0.99 -2.02 -5.29
CA TYR A 135 0.47 -1.19 -6.39
C TYR A 135 1.56 -0.37 -7.07
N PHE A 136 2.82 -0.80 -6.97
CA PHE A 136 3.98 -0.11 -7.52
C PHE A 136 3.77 0.29 -9.00
N GLY A 137 4.26 1.48 -9.37
CA GLY A 137 4.18 2.00 -10.73
C GLY A 137 2.83 2.62 -11.11
N LEU A 138 1.79 2.50 -10.29
CA LEU A 138 0.46 3.05 -10.57
C LEU A 138 0.30 4.48 -10.04
N VAL A 139 1.20 5.37 -10.43
CA VAL A 139 1.23 6.80 -10.04
C VAL A 139 0.73 7.66 -11.18
N TYR A 140 -0.22 8.56 -10.92
CA TYR A 140 -0.93 9.31 -11.96
C TYR A 140 -0.60 10.80 -11.99
N GLU A 141 -0.05 11.36 -10.91
CA GLU A 141 0.28 12.78 -10.78
C GLU A 141 1.79 13.05 -10.81
N LYS A 142 2.17 14.24 -11.27
CA LYS A 142 3.54 14.74 -11.15
C LYS A 142 3.83 15.13 -9.69
N GLY A 143 5.11 15.07 -9.29
CA GLY A 143 5.51 15.44 -7.93
C GLY A 143 5.27 14.38 -6.86
N VAL A 144 4.75 13.21 -7.27
CA VAL A 144 4.62 12.02 -6.42
C VAL A 144 5.90 11.19 -6.51
N HIS A 145 6.28 10.52 -5.43
CA HIS A 145 7.45 9.65 -5.39
C HIS A 145 7.18 8.40 -6.23
N GLY A 146 7.89 8.23 -7.34
CA GLY A 146 7.63 7.17 -8.32
C GLY A 146 8.43 5.89 -8.11
N GLU A 147 9.43 5.89 -7.21
CA GLU A 147 10.23 4.73 -6.85
C GLU A 147 9.73 4.08 -5.55
N SER A 148 10.19 2.86 -5.26
CA SER A 148 10.00 2.26 -3.95
C SER A 148 10.81 3.01 -2.89
N LEU A 149 10.22 3.29 -1.75
CA LEU A 149 10.96 3.83 -0.60
C LEU A 149 12.04 2.86 -0.08
N PHE A 150 12.03 1.60 -0.49
CA PHE A 150 13.11 0.67 -0.23
C PHE A 150 14.46 1.21 -0.70
N ALA A 151 14.50 1.89 -1.85
CA ALA A 151 15.71 2.51 -2.36
C ALA A 151 16.29 3.54 -1.38
N GLU A 152 15.43 4.36 -0.76
CA GLU A 152 15.82 5.38 0.22
C GLU A 152 16.26 4.78 1.57
N PHE A 153 15.67 3.64 1.97
CA PHE A 153 15.96 2.99 3.25
C PHE A 153 17.15 2.03 3.19
N SER A 154 17.54 1.55 2.00
CA SER A 154 18.50 0.45 1.82
C SER A 154 19.87 0.67 2.47
N ASP A 155 20.32 1.92 2.57
CA ASP A 155 21.61 2.32 3.18
C ASP A 155 21.45 3.48 4.19
N LEU A 156 20.23 3.69 4.71
CA LEU A 156 19.87 4.86 5.51
C LEU A 156 20.62 4.91 6.85
N HIS A 157 20.56 3.84 7.63
CA HIS A 157 21.15 3.79 8.97
C HIS A 157 21.32 2.33 9.43
N ARG A 158 22.38 2.02 10.22
CA ARG A 158 22.68 0.66 10.71
C ARG A 158 21.57 0.03 11.57
N ASN A 159 20.68 0.84 12.14
CA ASN A 159 19.53 0.40 12.93
C ASN A 159 18.25 0.29 12.09
N VAL A 160 18.32 0.43 10.76
CA VAL A 160 17.19 0.29 9.83
C VAL A 160 17.43 -0.91 8.96
N LEU A 161 16.55 -1.90 9.03
CA LEU A 161 16.43 -2.98 8.07
C LEU A 161 15.29 -2.63 7.11
N ALA A 162 15.60 -2.42 5.86
CA ALA A 162 14.62 -2.22 4.80
C ALA A 162 14.23 -3.57 4.21
N VAL A 163 12.93 -3.78 4.00
CA VAL A 163 12.36 -4.95 3.34
C VAL A 163 11.50 -4.48 2.19
N LYS A 164 11.78 -4.93 0.98
CA LYS A 164 10.95 -4.70 -0.20
C LYS A 164 10.03 -5.90 -0.40
N LEU A 165 8.75 -5.60 -0.54
CA LEU A 165 7.70 -6.57 -0.81
C LEU A 165 7.02 -6.14 -2.11
N ASP A 166 7.26 -6.85 -3.21
CA ASP A 166 6.67 -6.53 -4.49
C ASP A 166 6.22 -7.80 -5.24
N GLY A 167 5.69 -7.62 -6.43
CA GLY A 167 5.27 -8.74 -7.26
C GLY A 167 4.34 -8.36 -8.40
N THR A 168 4.08 -9.33 -9.24
CA THR A 168 3.31 -9.17 -10.48
C THR A 168 1.81 -8.93 -10.26
N THR A 169 1.34 -9.12 -9.04
CA THR A 169 -0.10 -9.20 -8.69
C THR A 169 -0.94 -8.05 -9.25
N LYS A 170 -0.59 -6.79 -8.95
CA LYS A 170 -1.32 -5.60 -9.42
C LYS A 170 -0.49 -4.82 -10.43
N GLU A 171 0.82 -4.78 -10.24
CA GLU A 171 1.73 -4.10 -11.16
C GLU A 171 1.62 -4.63 -12.60
N ASP A 172 1.45 -5.95 -12.75
CA ASP A 172 1.32 -6.62 -14.04
C ASP A 172 -0.09 -7.18 -14.29
N TYR A 173 -1.07 -6.80 -13.46
CA TYR A 173 -2.50 -7.13 -13.59
C TYR A 173 -2.82 -8.63 -13.55
N VAL A 174 -1.98 -9.45 -12.93
CA VAL A 174 -2.07 -10.92 -12.92
C VAL A 174 -2.22 -11.48 -11.50
N TRP A 175 -3.17 -10.94 -10.75
CA TRP A 175 -3.38 -11.29 -9.33
C TRP A 175 -3.56 -12.79 -9.07
N GLY A 176 -4.03 -13.57 -10.05
CA GLY A 176 -4.24 -15.02 -9.95
C GLY A 176 -2.94 -15.83 -10.00
N LEU A 177 -1.84 -15.31 -10.56
CA LEU A 177 -0.57 -16.04 -10.68
C LEU A 177 0.15 -16.24 -9.35
N ARG A 178 -0.13 -15.44 -8.34
CA ARG A 178 0.45 -15.53 -6.99
C ARG A 178 1.99 -15.48 -6.99
N VAL A 179 2.58 -14.54 -7.69
CA VAL A 179 4.03 -14.33 -7.73
C VAL A 179 4.37 -13.04 -7.00
N GLY A 180 5.20 -13.14 -5.97
CA GLY A 180 5.73 -12.03 -5.20
C GLY A 180 7.19 -12.26 -4.85
N PHE A 181 7.82 -11.22 -4.31
CA PHE A 181 9.24 -11.20 -3.99
C PHE A 181 9.48 -10.48 -2.66
N ILE A 182 10.46 -10.96 -1.91
CA ILE A 182 10.96 -10.30 -0.72
C ILE A 182 12.46 -10.07 -0.86
N SER A 183 12.92 -8.84 -0.63
CA SER A 183 14.33 -8.46 -0.65
C SER A 183 14.69 -7.64 0.57
N PHE A 184 15.93 -7.70 1.00
CA PHE A 184 16.45 -7.10 2.23
C PHE A 184 17.62 -6.17 1.96
N ALA A 185 17.70 -5.07 2.71
CA ALA A 185 18.86 -4.19 2.69
C ALA A 185 19.04 -3.48 4.03
N PHE A 186 20.28 -3.20 4.40
CA PHE A 186 20.60 -2.30 5.50
C PHE A 186 22.01 -1.73 5.33
N LYS A 187 22.26 -0.58 5.92
CA LYS A 187 23.54 0.11 5.83
C LYS A 187 24.68 -0.72 6.42
N GLY A 188 25.69 -1.01 5.58
CA GLY A 188 26.85 -1.79 5.95
C GLY A 188 26.62 -3.31 5.96
N ALA A 189 25.58 -3.78 5.27
CA ALA A 189 25.31 -5.21 5.11
C ALA A 189 26.46 -5.91 4.37
N THR A 190 26.92 -7.05 4.89
CA THR A 190 27.81 -7.96 4.18
C THR A 190 27.02 -8.94 3.32
N ALA A 191 27.69 -9.53 2.30
CA ALA A 191 27.07 -10.53 1.45
C ALA A 191 26.55 -11.73 2.26
N ASP A 192 27.27 -12.17 3.28
CA ASP A 192 26.87 -13.32 4.13
C ASP A 192 25.66 -13.00 4.98
N GLN A 193 25.55 -11.77 5.50
CA GLN A 193 24.36 -11.33 6.24
C GLN A 193 23.12 -11.29 5.35
N LEU A 194 23.25 -10.82 4.12
CA LEU A 194 22.14 -10.81 3.14
C LEU A 194 21.75 -12.23 2.74
N LYS A 195 22.71 -13.12 2.47
CA LYS A 195 22.46 -14.55 2.23
C LYS A 195 21.78 -15.24 3.42
N ALA A 196 22.14 -14.88 4.64
CA ALA A 196 21.47 -15.41 5.83
C ALA A 196 20.01 -14.99 5.92
N LEU A 197 19.66 -13.76 5.53
CA LEU A 197 18.25 -13.29 5.45
C LEU A 197 17.50 -14.00 4.32
N GLU A 198 18.12 -14.17 3.14
CA GLU A 198 17.59 -14.97 2.03
C GLU A 198 17.29 -16.40 2.49
N ALA A 199 18.24 -17.06 3.15
CA ALA A 199 18.08 -18.42 3.64
C ALA A 199 16.96 -18.56 4.70
N LYS A 200 16.82 -17.57 5.59
CA LYS A 200 15.72 -17.53 6.58
C LYS A 200 14.36 -17.39 5.89
N ALA A 201 14.22 -16.48 4.93
CA ALA A 201 12.99 -16.32 4.18
C ALA A 201 12.65 -17.56 3.33
N ALA A 202 13.65 -18.18 2.69
CA ALA A 202 13.48 -19.44 1.95
C ALA A 202 13.11 -20.61 2.88
N GLY A 203 13.67 -20.66 4.10
CA GLY A 203 13.32 -21.62 5.13
C GLY A 203 11.88 -21.48 5.59
N ASP A 204 11.39 -20.25 5.74
CA ASP A 204 10.00 -19.95 6.07
C ASP A 204 9.04 -20.39 4.94
N VAL A 205 9.38 -20.08 3.68
CA VAL A 205 8.64 -20.66 2.52
C VAL A 205 8.58 -22.17 2.60
N ARG A 206 9.72 -22.81 2.90
CA ARG A 206 9.81 -24.28 2.98
C ARG A 206 8.96 -24.87 4.09
N SER A 207 8.94 -24.26 5.27
CA SER A 207 8.18 -24.74 6.43
C SER A 207 6.69 -24.41 6.31
N GLY A 208 6.33 -23.25 5.72
CA GLY A 208 4.95 -22.78 5.64
C GLY A 208 4.12 -23.41 4.51
N ILE A 209 4.68 -23.43 3.30
CA ILE A 209 3.94 -23.88 2.09
C ILE A 209 4.74 -24.87 1.23
N SER A 210 5.86 -25.38 1.72
CA SER A 210 6.80 -26.27 1.03
C SER A 210 7.51 -25.62 -0.15
N ASN A 211 6.82 -25.00 -1.08
CA ASN A 211 7.37 -24.25 -2.20
C ASN A 211 6.31 -23.32 -2.81
N VAL A 212 6.76 -22.32 -3.57
CA VAL A 212 5.87 -21.41 -4.30
C VAL A 212 5.51 -21.99 -5.67
N THR A 213 4.36 -21.55 -6.23
CA THR A 213 3.88 -22.04 -7.52
C THR A 213 4.90 -21.82 -8.64
N SER A 214 5.28 -22.87 -9.32
CA SER A 214 6.17 -22.83 -10.48
C SER A 214 5.46 -22.28 -11.73
N ILE A 215 4.21 -22.67 -11.94
CA ILE A 215 3.41 -22.28 -13.12
C ILE A 215 3.29 -20.75 -13.19
N GLY A 216 2.93 -20.09 -12.09
CA GLY A 216 2.80 -18.64 -12.03
C GLY A 216 4.10 -17.92 -12.38
N GLN A 217 5.24 -18.43 -11.91
CA GLN A 217 6.58 -17.87 -12.22
C GLN A 217 6.90 -18.01 -13.71
N HIS A 218 6.69 -19.18 -14.31
CA HIS A 218 6.96 -19.42 -15.73
C HIS A 218 6.06 -18.54 -16.62
N LEU A 219 4.79 -18.39 -16.28
CA LEU A 219 3.89 -17.49 -17.02
C LEU A 219 4.34 -16.03 -16.92
N ALA A 220 4.79 -15.58 -15.73
CA ALA A 220 5.33 -14.23 -15.56
C ALA A 220 6.61 -14.02 -16.38
N ILE A 221 7.55 -14.98 -16.39
CA ILE A 221 8.78 -14.91 -17.20
C ILE A 221 8.43 -14.82 -18.68
N ARG A 222 7.53 -15.69 -19.18
CA ARG A 222 7.06 -15.65 -20.56
C ARG A 222 6.45 -14.32 -20.94
N ALA A 223 5.65 -13.74 -20.04
CA ALA A 223 5.08 -12.41 -20.27
C ALA A 223 6.17 -11.33 -20.35
N PHE A 224 7.18 -11.37 -19.49
CA PHE A 224 8.27 -10.40 -19.50
C PHE A 224 9.17 -10.50 -20.74
N GLU A 225 9.27 -11.69 -21.32
CA GLU A 225 10.02 -11.95 -22.56
C GLU A 225 9.21 -11.59 -23.82
N ASP A 226 7.89 -11.39 -23.71
CA ASP A 226 7.04 -11.04 -24.83
C ASP A 226 7.34 -9.61 -25.34
N PRO A 227 7.65 -9.42 -26.65
CA PRO A 227 7.91 -8.09 -27.21
C PRO A 227 6.72 -7.10 -27.02
N GLY A 228 5.50 -7.60 -26.92
CA GLY A 228 4.29 -6.82 -26.69
C GLY A 228 4.07 -6.40 -25.24
N TYR A 229 4.76 -6.99 -24.26
CA TYR A 229 4.54 -6.77 -22.83
C TYR A 229 4.51 -5.28 -22.44
N ALA A 230 5.52 -4.53 -22.84
CA ALA A 230 5.63 -3.12 -22.48
C ALA A 230 4.48 -2.27 -23.07
N ALA A 231 4.02 -2.59 -24.27
CA ALA A 231 2.89 -1.92 -24.91
C ALA A 231 1.57 -2.24 -24.18
N GLN A 232 1.30 -3.51 -23.92
CA GLN A 232 0.12 -3.97 -23.18
C GLN A 232 0.07 -3.37 -21.77
N LYS A 233 1.19 -3.33 -21.06
CA LYS A 233 1.28 -2.70 -19.73
C LYS A 233 0.95 -1.20 -19.77
N ARG A 234 1.48 -0.47 -20.76
CA ARG A 234 1.17 0.95 -20.97
C ARG A 234 -0.31 1.17 -21.29
N GLU A 235 -0.92 0.30 -22.10
CA GLU A 235 -2.35 0.37 -22.39
C GLU A 235 -3.20 0.26 -21.13
N LYS A 236 -2.94 -0.75 -20.28
CA LYS A 236 -3.67 -0.94 -19.00
C LYS A 236 -3.45 0.24 -18.04
N PHE A 237 -2.22 0.73 -17.94
CA PHE A 237 -1.94 1.95 -17.18
C PHE A 237 -2.71 3.16 -17.69
N SER A 238 -2.80 3.34 -19.04
CA SER A 238 -3.54 4.43 -19.65
C SER A 238 -5.04 4.38 -19.32
N VAL A 239 -5.65 3.20 -19.35
CA VAL A 239 -7.05 3.00 -18.92
C VAL A 239 -7.26 3.47 -17.48
N LEU A 240 -6.41 3.05 -16.56
CA LEU A 240 -6.51 3.44 -15.14
C LEU A 240 -6.29 4.95 -14.95
N LYS A 241 -5.29 5.52 -15.61
CA LYS A 241 -5.01 6.95 -15.54
C LYS A 241 -6.16 7.79 -16.11
N THR A 242 -6.81 7.34 -17.18
CA THR A 242 -7.96 8.02 -17.76
C THR A 242 -9.15 8.01 -16.80
N ARG A 243 -9.43 6.88 -16.13
CA ARG A 243 -10.46 6.80 -15.08
C ARG A 243 -10.15 7.73 -13.90
N TYR A 244 -8.89 7.72 -13.44
CA TYR A 244 -8.43 8.63 -12.40
C TYR A 244 -8.67 10.10 -12.78
N ASN A 245 -8.29 10.51 -14.00
CA ASN A 245 -8.49 11.87 -14.48
C ASN A 245 -9.98 12.24 -14.54
N GLN A 246 -10.85 11.33 -14.99
CA GLN A 246 -12.30 11.54 -15.01
C GLN A 246 -12.86 11.79 -13.60
N ILE A 247 -12.40 11.04 -12.59
CA ILE A 247 -12.82 11.28 -11.21
C ILE A 247 -12.44 12.69 -10.77
N ARG A 248 -11.24 13.16 -11.11
CA ARG A 248 -10.81 14.54 -10.80
C ARG A 248 -11.72 15.57 -11.47
N VAL A 249 -12.15 15.29 -12.71
CA VAL A 249 -13.12 16.14 -13.45
C VAL A 249 -14.48 16.14 -12.75
N ILE A 250 -15.02 14.98 -12.41
CA ILE A 250 -16.30 14.83 -11.71
C ILE A 250 -16.29 15.61 -10.39
N LEU A 251 -15.30 15.38 -9.53
CA LEU A 251 -15.22 16.04 -8.23
C LEU A 251 -15.05 17.57 -8.33
N LYS A 252 -14.48 18.07 -9.43
CA LYS A 252 -14.37 19.51 -9.71
C LYS A 252 -15.68 20.08 -10.26
N ALA A 253 -16.39 19.32 -11.09
CA ALA A 253 -17.64 19.73 -11.72
C ALA A 253 -18.80 19.75 -10.69
N HIS A 254 -18.72 18.95 -9.64
CA HIS A 254 -19.75 18.76 -8.61
C HIS A 254 -19.28 19.17 -7.22
N PRO A 255 -19.02 20.48 -6.98
CA PRO A 255 -18.60 20.97 -5.66
C PRO A 255 -19.66 20.73 -4.58
N GLU A 256 -20.94 20.63 -4.95
CA GLU A 256 -22.07 20.32 -4.06
C GLU A 256 -21.95 18.98 -3.33
N TYR A 257 -21.23 17.99 -3.89
CA TYR A 257 -20.96 16.70 -3.24
C TYR A 257 -20.26 16.85 -1.90
N ARG A 258 -19.53 17.95 -1.68
CA ARG A 258 -18.86 18.26 -0.41
C ARG A 258 -19.83 18.51 0.75
N LYS A 259 -21.12 18.65 0.49
CA LYS A 259 -22.17 18.69 1.52
C LYS A 259 -22.41 17.29 2.12
N HIS A 260 -22.18 16.25 1.35
CA HIS A 260 -22.50 14.88 1.69
C HIS A 260 -21.27 14.01 1.96
N PHE A 261 -20.13 14.26 1.29
CA PHE A 261 -18.90 13.52 1.55
C PHE A 261 -17.62 14.34 1.29
N GLU A 262 -16.56 13.97 1.98
CA GLU A 262 -15.21 14.51 1.79
C GLU A 262 -14.34 13.46 1.08
N PRO A 263 -13.79 13.75 -0.11
CA PRO A 263 -12.79 12.89 -0.75
C PRO A 263 -11.48 12.89 0.05
N MET A 264 -10.97 11.70 0.38
CA MET A 264 -9.64 11.57 1.00
C MET A 264 -8.54 11.88 -0.02
N PRO A 265 -7.33 12.25 0.41
CA PRO A 265 -6.19 12.42 -0.50
C PRO A 265 -5.92 11.16 -1.31
N PHE A 266 -5.84 11.29 -2.64
CA PHE A 266 -5.52 10.22 -3.58
C PHE A 266 -4.81 10.78 -4.81
N ASN A 267 -3.86 10.03 -5.39
CA ASN A 267 -3.06 10.44 -6.54
C ASN A 267 -2.54 9.23 -7.36
N SER A 268 -2.96 8.00 -6.98
CA SER A 268 -2.36 6.77 -7.48
C SER A 268 -3.25 5.54 -7.22
N GLY A 269 -2.80 4.35 -7.60
CA GLY A 269 -3.39 3.06 -7.23
C GLY A 269 -4.71 2.73 -7.94
N TYR A 270 -5.51 1.89 -7.31
CA TYR A 270 -6.78 1.37 -7.83
C TYR A 270 -8.02 1.99 -7.19
N PHE A 271 -7.83 2.69 -6.09
CA PHE A 271 -8.90 3.09 -5.18
C PHE A 271 -8.86 4.58 -4.89
N MET A 272 -9.99 5.09 -4.43
CA MET A 272 -10.08 6.28 -3.62
C MET A 272 -11.08 6.05 -2.50
N CYS A 273 -11.02 6.87 -1.46
CA CYS A 273 -11.97 6.84 -0.38
C CYS A 273 -12.73 8.16 -0.27
N VAL A 274 -13.97 8.06 0.15
CA VAL A 274 -14.77 9.22 0.57
C VAL A 274 -15.25 9.02 2.02
N LYS A 275 -15.25 10.10 2.81
CA LYS A 275 -15.77 10.14 4.16
C LYS A 275 -17.20 10.67 4.13
N PRO A 276 -18.24 9.88 4.45
CA PRO A 276 -19.60 10.38 4.54
C PRO A 276 -19.73 11.42 5.65
N ILE A 277 -20.58 12.43 5.45
CA ILE A 277 -20.85 13.49 6.42
C ILE A 277 -22.23 13.26 7.04
N GLY A 278 -22.30 13.24 8.37
CA GLY A 278 -23.56 13.14 9.11
C GLY A 278 -24.22 11.77 9.11
N VAL A 279 -23.59 10.74 8.54
CA VAL A 279 -24.14 9.38 8.48
C VAL A 279 -23.02 8.33 8.55
N ASP A 280 -23.34 7.18 9.14
CA ASP A 280 -22.43 6.03 9.22
C ASP A 280 -22.16 5.41 7.85
N ALA A 281 -20.90 5.12 7.57
CA ALA A 281 -20.45 4.61 6.26
C ALA A 281 -21.06 3.24 5.92
N GLU A 282 -21.28 2.35 6.91
CA GLU A 282 -21.89 1.04 6.66
C GLU A 282 -23.38 1.16 6.33
N LYS A 283 -24.08 2.12 6.95
CA LYS A 283 -25.47 2.42 6.57
C LYS A 283 -25.54 2.92 5.11
N VAL A 284 -24.62 3.79 4.72
CA VAL A 284 -24.53 4.26 3.32
C VAL A 284 -24.23 3.11 2.38
N ARG A 285 -23.26 2.24 2.71
CA ARG A 285 -22.92 1.07 1.89
C ARG A 285 -24.12 0.16 1.65
N ARG A 286 -24.87 -0.16 2.70
CA ARG A 286 -26.10 -0.98 2.58
C ARG A 286 -27.12 -0.31 1.67
N HIS A 287 -27.38 0.97 1.89
CA HIS A 287 -28.31 1.75 1.09
C HIS A 287 -27.90 1.85 -0.38
N LEU A 288 -26.59 1.98 -0.67
CA LEU A 288 -26.04 1.92 -2.02
C LEU A 288 -26.35 0.59 -2.72
N VAL A 289 -26.18 -0.52 -2.03
CA VAL A 289 -26.52 -1.85 -2.58
C VAL A 289 -28.02 -1.99 -2.83
N GLU A 290 -28.84 -1.66 -1.83
CA GLU A 290 -30.28 -1.90 -1.86
C GLU A 290 -31.03 -0.99 -2.85
N LYS A 291 -30.70 0.29 -2.89
CA LYS A 291 -31.44 1.27 -3.70
C LYS A 291 -30.76 1.60 -5.03
N TYR A 292 -29.43 1.62 -5.06
CA TYR A 292 -28.67 2.09 -6.21
C TYR A 292 -27.94 0.98 -6.98
N SER A 293 -27.98 -0.27 -6.46
CA SER A 293 -27.24 -1.42 -7.03
C SER A 293 -25.73 -1.15 -7.18
N VAL A 294 -25.16 -0.42 -6.21
CA VAL A 294 -23.75 -0.06 -6.17
C VAL A 294 -23.05 -0.78 -5.02
N GLY A 295 -22.14 -1.69 -5.35
CA GLY A 295 -21.30 -2.41 -4.39
C GLY A 295 -20.05 -1.59 -4.02
N THR A 296 -19.83 -1.36 -2.74
CA THR A 296 -18.64 -0.69 -2.19
C THR A 296 -18.12 -1.44 -0.97
N ILE A 297 -16.96 -1.02 -0.46
CA ILE A 297 -16.39 -1.55 0.78
C ILE A 297 -16.24 -0.41 1.77
N VAL A 298 -16.54 -0.68 3.06
CA VAL A 298 -16.29 0.24 4.17
C VAL A 298 -15.03 -0.20 4.91
N LEU A 299 -14.12 0.74 5.14
CA LEU A 299 -12.88 0.57 5.89
C LEU A 299 -12.66 1.82 6.76
N SER A 300 -12.45 1.63 8.04
CA SER A 300 -12.18 2.74 9.01
C SER A 300 -13.18 3.91 8.90
N GLY A 301 -14.48 3.62 8.69
CA GLY A 301 -15.52 4.64 8.53
C GLY A 301 -15.52 5.39 7.19
N LEU A 302 -14.74 4.93 6.23
CA LEU A 302 -14.67 5.47 4.86
C LEU A 302 -15.32 4.50 3.87
N ILE A 303 -15.91 5.04 2.82
CA ILE A 303 -16.38 4.26 1.66
C ILE A 303 -15.25 4.22 0.63
N ARG A 304 -14.73 3.01 0.36
CA ARG A 304 -13.72 2.80 -0.69
C ARG A 304 -14.39 2.57 -2.04
N LEU A 305 -13.99 3.34 -3.03
CA LEU A 305 -14.43 3.25 -4.41
C LEU A 305 -13.29 2.66 -5.26
N ALA A 306 -13.54 1.49 -5.85
CA ALA A 306 -12.56 0.79 -6.70
C ALA A 306 -12.72 1.25 -8.16
N PHE A 307 -12.25 2.43 -8.50
CA PHE A 307 -12.38 2.98 -9.86
C PHE A 307 -11.69 2.12 -10.94
N SER A 308 -10.72 1.30 -10.54
CA SER A 308 -10.06 0.35 -11.43
C SER A 308 -11.01 -0.66 -12.09
N THR A 309 -12.16 -0.94 -11.46
CA THR A 309 -13.15 -1.92 -11.95
C THR A 309 -14.39 -1.29 -12.57
N VAL A 310 -14.52 0.04 -12.49
CA VAL A 310 -15.70 0.77 -13.01
C VAL A 310 -15.44 1.24 -14.43
N PRO A 311 -16.30 0.89 -15.40
CA PRO A 311 -16.24 1.45 -16.76
C PRO A 311 -16.30 2.98 -16.74
N MET A 312 -15.60 3.62 -17.68
CA MET A 312 -15.45 5.07 -17.74
C MET A 312 -16.82 5.78 -17.75
N GLU A 313 -17.74 5.30 -18.56
CA GLU A 313 -19.09 5.83 -18.75
C GLU A 313 -20.00 5.69 -17.51
N LYS A 314 -19.59 4.90 -16.53
CA LYS A 314 -20.34 4.69 -15.27
C LYS A 314 -19.81 5.49 -14.08
N LEU A 315 -18.69 6.20 -14.23
CA LEU A 315 -18.08 6.94 -13.13
C LEU A 315 -18.96 8.09 -12.62
N ASP A 316 -19.56 8.86 -13.53
CA ASP A 316 -20.48 9.95 -13.16
C ASP A 316 -21.68 9.41 -12.36
N LYS A 317 -22.29 8.32 -12.83
CA LYS A 317 -23.39 7.65 -12.14
C LYS A 317 -22.96 7.12 -10.76
N LEU A 318 -21.74 6.58 -10.62
CA LEU A 318 -21.21 6.10 -9.35
C LEU A 318 -21.21 7.23 -8.31
N PHE A 319 -20.62 8.39 -8.64
CA PHE A 319 -20.53 9.51 -7.71
C PHE A 319 -21.88 10.13 -7.40
N ALA A 320 -22.76 10.28 -8.39
CA ALA A 320 -24.12 10.72 -8.20
C ALA A 320 -24.91 9.77 -7.26
N SER A 321 -24.71 8.45 -7.39
CA SER A 321 -25.33 7.45 -6.52
C SER A 321 -24.81 7.55 -5.08
N VAL A 322 -23.51 7.79 -4.88
CA VAL A 322 -22.92 7.98 -3.54
C VAL A 322 -23.48 9.23 -2.88
N ASP A 323 -23.55 10.33 -3.61
CA ASP A 323 -24.12 11.60 -3.15
C ASP A 323 -25.58 11.44 -2.73
N ALA A 324 -26.41 10.89 -3.62
CA ALA A 324 -27.82 10.67 -3.38
C ALA A 324 -28.08 9.72 -2.19
N ALA A 325 -27.28 8.65 -2.06
CA ALA A 325 -27.42 7.70 -0.97
C ALA A 325 -27.16 8.34 0.41
N ILE A 326 -26.19 9.26 0.49
CA ILE A 326 -25.91 10.00 1.73
C ILE A 326 -27.01 11.02 2.00
N ALA A 327 -27.47 11.76 0.98
CA ALA A 327 -28.57 12.71 1.08
C ALA A 327 -29.86 12.05 1.59
N ASP A 328 -30.24 10.89 1.04
CA ASP A 328 -31.41 10.11 1.47
C ASP A 328 -31.38 9.79 2.97
N LEU A 329 -30.20 9.43 3.48
CA LEU A 329 -30.05 8.99 4.88
C LEU A 329 -29.92 10.17 5.86
N THR A 330 -29.38 11.29 5.43
CA THR A 330 -29.24 12.50 6.27
C THR A 330 -30.57 13.23 6.40
N THR A 331 -31.37 13.29 5.34
CA THR A 331 -32.70 13.94 5.35
C THR A 331 -33.72 13.19 6.26
N LYS A 332 -33.59 11.86 6.38
CA LYS A 332 -34.45 11.04 7.26
C LYS A 332 -34.16 11.22 8.76
N ASN A 333 -32.99 11.68 9.13
CA ASN A 333 -32.60 11.92 10.53
C ASN A 333 -33.12 13.25 11.08
N HIS A 334 -33.73 14.09 10.25
CA HIS A 334 -34.32 15.38 10.63
C HIS A 334 -35.88 15.33 10.71
N LYS A 335 -36.48 14.17 10.54
CA LYS A 335 -37.93 13.91 10.81
C LYS A 335 -38.08 12.96 11.98
#